data_c68b147650de2b59d61dc0657927980d
#
_entry.id   c68b147650de2b59d61dc0657927980d
#
_cell.length_a   1.000
_cell.length_b   1.000
_cell.length_c   1.000
_cell.angle_alpha   90.00
_cell.angle_beta   90.00
_cell.angle_gamma   90.00
#
_symmetry.space_group_name_H-M   'P 1'
#
loop_
_entity.id
_entity.type
_entity.pdbx_description
1 polymer ?
#
loop_
_entity_poly.entity_id
_entity_poly.type
_entity_poly.pdbx_seq_one_letter_code
_entity_poly.pdbx_strand_id
1 'polypeptide(L)'
;MKKKLFIISSEKISSLDGKNFFCDNIDMQSTPEKLTEFFDVDVISKKTNKKKSMKINLNSINISGNIINYLIEVIKTTKNPNTKHLIISISPYTFLACLILRILGKKPFVYLRSNGFEEYKVILGTLGYIIYFLMFSITSKISSLISCRKHILKGNDGHIVIPSQLDIEWKKNLITPQTIETKLLYVGRIRKEKGIFALIKILEKKSDIKLTIVGQEKEINRDIKNKNIDALTIINDKKSLIKIYDQHNIFILPSFTEGHPMVLLEALSRLRPVIIFKEIEHVIGNFKGIFVAERNIESLIEKTNFIKKNYEKIQKEMTANKLPSNKEFITSLRDIMIN
;
A
#
# COMPACT_ATOMS: atom_id res chain seq x y z
N MET A 1 3.27 -15.03 28.63
CA MET A 1 4.28 -14.62 27.63
C MET A 1 3.62 -14.48 26.26
N LYS A 2 3.97 -13.44 25.48
CA LYS A 2 3.51 -13.29 24.11
C LYS A 2 4.08 -14.40 23.22
N LYS A 3 3.27 -14.92 22.29
CA LYS A 3 3.75 -15.87 21.27
C LYS A 3 4.74 -15.18 20.34
N LYS A 4 5.78 -15.90 19.89
CA LYS A 4 6.78 -15.39 18.92
C LYS A 4 6.16 -15.34 17.53
N LEU A 5 6.30 -14.21 16.84
CA LEU A 5 5.86 -13.98 15.46
C LEU A 5 7.03 -13.51 14.60
N PHE A 6 7.35 -14.25 13.54
CA PHE A 6 8.29 -13.83 12.52
C PHE A 6 7.54 -13.27 11.31
N ILE A 7 7.80 -12.02 10.98
CA ILE A 7 7.30 -11.37 9.76
C ILE A 7 8.38 -11.45 8.69
N ILE A 8 8.07 -12.16 7.61
CA ILE A 8 9.01 -12.48 6.53
C ILE A 8 8.61 -11.72 5.28
N SER A 9 9.51 -10.86 4.78
CA SER A 9 9.23 -9.95 3.66
C SER A 9 10.40 -9.88 2.67
N SER A 10 10.10 -9.58 1.43
CA SER A 10 11.12 -9.23 0.42
C SER A 10 11.32 -7.71 0.27
N GLU A 11 10.70 -6.90 1.14
CA GLU A 11 10.90 -5.45 1.17
C GLU A 11 12.37 -5.13 1.48
N LYS A 12 12.85 -4.01 0.95
CA LYS A 12 14.24 -3.59 1.14
C LYS A 12 14.35 -2.67 2.34
N ILE A 13 15.10 -3.09 3.36
CA ILE A 13 15.38 -2.33 4.58
C ILE A 13 16.85 -1.89 4.57
N SER A 14 17.11 -0.64 4.94
CA SER A 14 18.47 -0.13 5.12
C SER A 14 18.82 -0.02 6.60
N SER A 15 20.09 -0.25 6.90
CA SER A 15 20.70 0.07 8.18
C SER A 15 22.15 0.46 7.94
N LEU A 16 22.59 1.56 8.57
CA LEU A 16 23.97 2.04 8.49
C LEU A 16 24.83 1.54 9.66
N ASP A 17 24.21 1.32 10.81
CA ASP A 17 24.86 0.99 12.08
C ASP A 17 24.49 -0.40 12.64
N GLY A 18 23.67 -1.16 11.91
CA GLY A 18 23.15 -2.45 12.36
C GLY A 18 22.15 -2.37 13.53
N LYS A 19 21.83 -1.18 14.02
CA LYS A 19 20.91 -0.94 15.15
C LYS A 19 19.64 -0.18 14.73
N ASN A 20 19.79 0.78 13.84
CA ASN A 20 18.68 1.56 13.33
C ASN A 20 18.29 1.08 11.93
N PHE A 21 17.04 0.73 11.75
CA PHE A 21 16.49 0.16 10.51
C PHE A 21 15.46 1.11 9.89
N PHE A 22 15.48 1.21 8.56
CA PHE A 22 14.63 2.14 7.83
C PHE A 22 14.01 1.47 6.60
N CYS A 23 12.76 1.81 6.29
CA CYS A 23 12.02 1.40 5.09
C CYS A 23 11.33 2.60 4.42
N ASP A 24 10.73 2.41 3.22
CA ASP A 24 9.89 3.41 2.54
C ASP A 24 8.43 2.94 2.41
N ASN A 25 8.07 1.90 3.11
CA ASN A 25 6.72 1.34 3.05
C ASN A 25 6.09 1.40 4.43
N ILE A 26 5.08 2.24 4.59
CA ILE A 26 4.37 2.46 5.86
C ILE A 26 3.81 1.15 6.45
N ASP A 27 3.40 0.19 5.62
CA ASP A 27 2.91 -1.10 6.10
C ASP A 27 4.02 -1.94 6.74
N MET A 28 5.25 -1.81 6.21
CA MET A 28 6.42 -2.52 6.77
C MET A 28 6.96 -1.86 8.03
N GLN A 29 6.59 -0.63 8.31
CA GLN A 29 6.81 0.04 9.59
C GLN A 29 5.68 -0.27 10.56
N SER A 30 4.48 0.19 10.23
CA SER A 30 3.33 0.25 11.13
C SER A 30 2.78 -1.13 11.51
N THR A 31 2.67 -2.06 10.56
CA THR A 31 2.06 -3.37 10.84
C THR A 31 2.89 -4.21 11.82
N PRO A 32 4.22 -4.38 11.63
CA PRO A 32 5.04 -5.09 12.60
C PRO A 32 5.05 -4.40 13.98
N GLU A 33 5.22 -3.06 14.01
CA GLU A 33 5.24 -2.30 15.27
C GLU A 33 3.95 -2.50 16.08
N LYS A 34 2.78 -2.42 15.45
CA LYS A 34 1.50 -2.58 16.14
C LYS A 34 1.20 -4.02 16.53
N LEU A 35 1.68 -5.00 15.78
CA LEU A 35 1.55 -6.39 16.17
C LEU A 35 2.36 -6.73 17.43
N THR A 36 3.32 -5.88 17.84
CA THR A 36 4.02 -6.05 19.14
C THR A 36 3.10 -5.93 20.35
N GLU A 37 1.92 -5.32 20.20
CA GLU A 37 0.91 -5.32 21.25
C GLU A 37 0.47 -6.74 21.64
N PHE A 38 0.48 -7.68 20.67
CA PHE A 38 -0.05 -9.04 20.82
C PHE A 38 1.01 -10.13 20.77
N PHE A 39 2.11 -9.88 20.06
CA PHE A 39 3.17 -10.86 19.80
C PHE A 39 4.56 -10.29 20.19
N ASP A 40 5.50 -11.19 20.40
CA ASP A 40 6.93 -10.87 20.35
C ASP A 40 7.36 -10.95 18.87
N VAL A 41 7.59 -9.79 18.24
CA VAL A 41 7.72 -9.66 16.78
C VAL A 41 9.17 -9.49 16.36
N ASP A 42 9.63 -10.36 15.44
CA ASP A 42 10.86 -10.20 14.68
C ASP A 42 10.56 -10.06 13.18
N VAL A 43 11.40 -9.32 12.47
CA VAL A 43 11.30 -9.14 11.02
C VAL A 43 12.51 -9.75 10.32
N ILE A 44 12.25 -10.49 9.23
CA ILE A 44 13.28 -10.95 8.28
C ILE A 44 13.01 -10.28 6.94
N SER A 45 14.02 -9.58 6.41
CA SER A 45 13.86 -8.79 5.18
C SER A 45 15.15 -8.70 4.37
N LYS A 46 15.06 -8.05 3.20
CA LYS A 46 16.23 -7.85 2.33
C LYS A 46 17.00 -6.60 2.71
N LYS A 47 18.33 -6.68 2.69
CA LYS A 47 19.21 -5.52 2.88
C LYS A 47 19.27 -4.63 1.63
N THR A 48 19.36 -3.34 1.83
CA THR A 48 19.73 -2.37 0.79
C THR A 48 20.68 -1.32 1.32
N ASN A 49 21.59 -0.85 0.46
CA ASN A 49 22.46 0.28 0.77
C ASN A 49 21.83 1.64 0.42
N LYS A 50 20.69 1.65 -0.27
CA LYS A 50 19.96 2.88 -0.54
C LYS A 50 19.32 3.38 0.76
N LYS A 51 19.58 4.65 1.10
CA LYS A 51 18.98 5.29 2.28
C LYS A 51 17.45 5.23 2.19
N LYS A 52 16.83 4.85 3.29
CA LYS A 52 15.39 4.81 3.47
C LYS A 52 14.95 5.87 4.47
N SER A 53 13.66 6.24 4.45
CA SER A 53 13.18 7.45 5.13
C SER A 53 12.50 7.18 6.47
N MET A 54 11.76 6.07 6.60
CA MET A 54 10.96 5.78 7.79
C MET A 54 11.67 4.80 8.71
N LYS A 55 11.93 5.21 9.96
CA LYS A 55 12.53 4.35 10.99
C LYS A 55 11.52 3.29 11.43
N ILE A 56 11.99 2.05 11.60
CA ILE A 56 11.23 0.93 12.14
C ILE A 56 11.63 0.75 13.61
N ASN A 57 10.67 0.83 14.52
CA ASN A 57 10.90 0.72 15.97
C ASN A 57 10.55 -0.70 16.45
N LEU A 58 11.44 -1.65 16.16
CA LEU A 58 11.38 -3.04 16.63
C LEU A 58 12.69 -3.43 17.29
N ASN A 59 12.59 -4.35 18.25
CA ASN A 59 13.77 -4.86 18.97
C ASN A 59 14.64 -5.79 18.12
N SER A 60 14.05 -6.49 17.14
CA SER A 60 14.76 -7.48 16.35
C SER A 60 14.37 -7.40 14.87
N ILE A 61 15.34 -7.08 14.04
CA ILE A 61 15.21 -7.04 12.58
C ILE A 61 16.46 -7.68 11.96
N ASN A 62 16.24 -8.76 11.20
CA ASN A 62 17.27 -9.45 10.45
C ASN A 62 17.22 -9.09 8.98
N ILE A 63 18.26 -8.46 8.46
CA ILE A 63 18.34 -8.06 7.04
C ILE A 63 19.46 -8.84 6.34
N SER A 64 19.17 -9.40 5.18
CA SER A 64 20.10 -10.22 4.41
C SER A 64 20.36 -9.64 3.02
N GLY A 65 21.65 -9.62 2.65
CA GLY A 65 22.09 -9.11 1.34
C GLY A 65 21.89 -10.10 0.18
N ASN A 66 21.84 -11.40 0.48
CA ASN A 66 21.67 -12.47 -0.51
C ASN A 66 20.61 -13.49 -0.07
N ILE A 67 20.18 -14.34 -1.00
CA ILE A 67 19.09 -15.30 -0.80
C ILE A 67 19.49 -16.40 0.20
N ILE A 68 20.75 -16.86 0.18
CA ILE A 68 21.21 -17.96 1.04
C ILE A 68 21.13 -17.54 2.51
N ASN A 69 21.71 -16.39 2.85
CA ASN A 69 21.66 -15.87 4.21
C ASN A 69 20.21 -15.58 4.66
N TYR A 70 19.38 -15.09 3.73
CA TYR A 70 17.95 -14.87 4.01
C TYR A 70 17.25 -16.19 4.40
N LEU A 71 17.47 -17.27 3.66
CA LEU A 71 16.87 -18.57 3.94
C LEU A 71 17.44 -19.20 5.20
N ILE A 72 18.73 -19.02 5.50
CA ILE A 72 19.33 -19.45 6.78
C ILE A 72 18.62 -18.78 7.97
N GLU A 73 18.37 -17.47 7.88
CA GLU A 73 17.61 -16.76 8.93
C GLU A 73 16.19 -17.33 9.07
N VAL A 74 15.51 -17.65 7.97
CA VAL A 74 14.18 -18.30 8.00
C VAL A 74 14.26 -19.68 8.68
N ILE A 75 15.25 -20.50 8.38
CA ILE A 75 15.44 -21.82 9.00
C ILE A 75 15.64 -21.69 10.52
N LYS A 76 16.42 -20.71 10.98
CA LYS A 76 16.62 -20.46 12.42
C LYS A 76 15.31 -20.21 13.18
N THR A 77 14.29 -19.64 12.53
CA THR A 77 12.99 -19.34 13.16
C THR A 77 12.19 -20.59 13.51
N THR A 78 12.51 -21.74 12.92
CA THR A 78 11.75 -22.98 13.09
C THR A 78 12.13 -23.77 14.33
N LYS A 79 13.25 -23.41 15.01
CA LYS A 79 13.75 -24.10 16.20
C LYS A 79 12.74 -24.16 17.34
N ASN A 80 11.91 -23.13 17.50
CA ASN A 80 10.86 -23.13 18.50
C ASN A 80 9.53 -23.59 17.88
N PRO A 81 8.88 -24.65 18.40
CA PRO A 81 7.62 -25.17 17.85
C PRO A 81 6.46 -24.15 17.92
N ASN A 82 6.45 -23.27 18.91
CA ASN A 82 5.35 -22.32 19.18
C ASN A 82 5.48 -21.01 18.41
N THR A 83 6.31 -20.95 17.36
CA THR A 83 6.44 -19.74 16.53
C THR A 83 5.38 -19.68 15.45
N LYS A 84 4.88 -18.46 15.20
CA LYS A 84 4.02 -18.13 14.05
C LYS A 84 4.85 -17.41 12.98
N HIS A 85 4.47 -17.61 11.73
CA HIS A 85 5.16 -17.01 10.58
C HIS A 85 4.14 -16.29 9.70
N LEU A 86 4.35 -15.00 9.49
CA LEU A 86 3.57 -14.16 8.58
C LEU A 86 4.44 -13.73 7.40
N ILE A 87 4.16 -14.25 6.24
CA ILE A 87 4.84 -13.89 4.99
C ILE A 87 4.08 -12.76 4.32
N ILE A 88 4.78 -11.66 4.00
CA ILE A 88 4.20 -10.50 3.32
C ILE A 88 4.46 -10.58 1.83
N SER A 89 3.40 -10.80 1.05
CA SER A 89 3.37 -10.94 -0.41
C SER A 89 4.21 -12.11 -0.94
N ILE A 90 3.89 -12.58 -2.13
CA ILE A 90 4.64 -13.64 -2.81
C ILE A 90 5.68 -13.00 -3.74
N SER A 91 6.92 -13.37 -3.54
CA SER A 91 8.07 -13.04 -4.37
C SER A 91 9.01 -14.25 -4.40
N PRO A 92 10.03 -14.33 -5.26
CA PRO A 92 10.97 -15.47 -5.24
C PRO A 92 11.57 -15.76 -3.85
N TYR A 93 11.93 -14.72 -3.09
CA TYR A 93 12.48 -14.86 -1.73
C TYR A 93 11.45 -15.43 -0.74
N THR A 94 10.27 -14.84 -0.71
CA THR A 94 9.22 -15.26 0.24
C THR A 94 8.57 -16.58 -0.16
N PHE A 95 8.53 -16.90 -1.45
CA PHE A 95 8.12 -18.21 -1.96
C PHE A 95 9.04 -19.32 -1.46
N LEU A 96 10.36 -19.17 -1.62
CA LEU A 96 11.34 -20.13 -1.10
C LEU A 96 11.27 -20.23 0.42
N ALA A 97 11.08 -19.12 1.13
CA ALA A 97 10.86 -19.13 2.57
C ALA A 97 9.60 -19.94 2.96
N CYS A 98 8.51 -19.80 2.21
CA CYS A 98 7.27 -20.56 2.41
C CYS A 98 7.50 -22.08 2.23
N LEU A 99 8.21 -22.48 1.17
CA LEU A 99 8.56 -23.87 0.92
C LEU A 99 9.39 -24.46 2.07
N ILE A 100 10.44 -23.76 2.49
CA ILE A 100 11.32 -24.22 3.59
C ILE A 100 10.53 -24.36 4.89
N LEU A 101 9.71 -23.37 5.24
CA LEU A 101 8.85 -23.44 6.42
C LEU A 101 7.94 -24.67 6.37
N ARG A 102 7.36 -24.95 5.21
CA ARG A 102 6.48 -26.13 5.04
C ARG A 102 7.22 -27.44 5.18
N ILE A 103 8.40 -27.57 4.56
CA ILE A 103 9.28 -28.76 4.70
C ILE A 103 9.66 -28.99 6.16
N LEU A 104 9.90 -27.91 6.92
CA LEU A 104 10.23 -27.96 8.34
C LEU A 104 8.99 -28.04 9.27
N GLY A 105 7.83 -28.46 8.74
CA GLY A 105 6.62 -28.72 9.51
C GLY A 105 5.85 -27.49 9.96
N LYS A 106 6.18 -26.27 9.47
CA LYS A 106 5.44 -25.05 9.79
C LYS A 106 4.43 -24.74 8.70
N LYS A 107 3.23 -24.27 9.07
CA LYS A 107 2.24 -23.74 8.14
C LYS A 107 2.20 -22.21 8.26
N PRO A 108 2.87 -21.45 7.37
CA PRO A 108 2.89 -20.00 7.47
C PRO A 108 1.56 -19.39 7.03
N PHE A 109 1.26 -18.19 7.52
CA PHE A 109 0.27 -17.29 6.95
C PHE A 109 0.92 -16.49 5.83
N VAL A 110 0.22 -16.33 4.71
CA VAL A 110 0.70 -15.53 3.57
C VAL A 110 -0.28 -14.40 3.29
N TYR A 111 0.16 -13.17 3.56
CA TYR A 111 -0.67 -11.98 3.37
C TYR A 111 -0.45 -11.37 1.99
N LEU A 112 -1.46 -11.45 1.14
CA LEU A 112 -1.51 -10.93 -0.23
C LEU A 112 -2.05 -9.49 -0.20
N ARG A 113 -1.15 -8.50 -0.22
CA ARG A 113 -1.50 -7.08 -0.16
C ARG A 113 -1.96 -6.49 -1.48
N SER A 114 -1.62 -7.14 -2.59
CA SER A 114 -1.85 -6.68 -3.95
C SER A 114 -2.10 -7.85 -4.90
N ASN A 115 -2.57 -7.55 -6.10
CA ASN A 115 -2.73 -8.54 -7.15
C ASN A 115 -1.38 -8.82 -7.83
N GLY A 116 -0.62 -9.77 -7.30
CA GLY A 116 0.68 -10.13 -7.85
C GLY A 116 0.64 -10.62 -9.29
N PHE A 117 -0.47 -11.18 -9.77
CA PHE A 117 -0.64 -11.56 -11.17
C PHE A 117 -0.49 -10.34 -12.09
N GLU A 118 -1.19 -9.25 -11.76
CA GLU A 118 -1.11 -8.01 -12.54
C GLU A 118 0.24 -7.31 -12.36
N GLU A 119 0.76 -7.28 -11.13
CA GLU A 119 2.07 -6.68 -10.87
C GLU A 119 3.19 -7.35 -11.68
N TYR A 120 3.26 -8.66 -11.65
CA TYR A 120 4.28 -9.41 -12.40
C TYR A 120 4.07 -9.31 -13.91
N LYS A 121 2.81 -9.27 -14.38
CA LYS A 121 2.48 -9.01 -15.77
C LYS A 121 2.96 -7.65 -16.24
N VAL A 122 2.81 -6.60 -15.44
CA VAL A 122 3.29 -5.24 -15.75
C VAL A 122 4.82 -5.18 -15.77
N ILE A 123 5.52 -5.93 -14.90
CA ILE A 123 6.98 -5.91 -14.79
C ILE A 123 7.66 -6.75 -15.87
N LEU A 124 7.16 -7.96 -16.15
CA LEU A 124 7.81 -8.99 -16.99
C LEU A 124 6.91 -9.52 -18.13
N GLY A 125 5.78 -8.88 -18.39
CA GLY A 125 4.83 -9.34 -19.42
C GLY A 125 4.19 -10.69 -19.07
N THR A 126 3.86 -11.46 -20.08
CA THR A 126 3.22 -12.78 -19.94
C THR A 126 4.07 -13.77 -19.13
N LEU A 127 5.39 -13.70 -19.26
CA LEU A 127 6.31 -14.54 -18.48
C LEU A 127 6.17 -14.24 -16.97
N GLY A 128 6.04 -12.98 -16.59
CA GLY A 128 5.79 -12.60 -15.20
C GLY A 128 4.51 -13.18 -14.65
N TYR A 129 3.43 -13.17 -15.43
CA TYR A 129 2.17 -13.80 -15.04
C TYR A 129 2.35 -15.30 -14.79
N ILE A 130 3.05 -16.02 -15.66
CA ILE A 130 3.30 -17.47 -15.53
C ILE A 130 4.14 -17.76 -14.27
N ILE A 131 5.22 -17.01 -14.06
CA ILE A 131 6.08 -17.17 -12.89
C ILE A 131 5.26 -16.97 -11.60
N TYR A 132 4.46 -15.90 -11.54
CA TYR A 132 3.63 -15.65 -10.35
C TYR A 132 2.57 -16.73 -10.18
N PHE A 133 1.94 -17.20 -11.25
CA PHE A 133 0.95 -18.28 -11.21
C PHE A 133 1.55 -19.55 -10.60
N LEU A 134 2.75 -19.96 -10.98
CA LEU A 134 3.41 -21.14 -10.41
C LEU A 134 3.70 -20.95 -8.91
N MET A 135 4.29 -19.81 -8.52
CA MET A 135 4.54 -19.51 -7.11
C MET A 135 3.24 -19.46 -6.29
N PHE A 136 2.19 -18.82 -6.80
CA PHE A 136 0.90 -18.71 -6.13
C PHE A 136 0.21 -20.08 -5.98
N SER A 137 0.19 -20.89 -7.05
CA SER A 137 -0.47 -22.21 -7.05
C SER A 137 0.13 -23.17 -6.03
N ILE A 138 1.45 -23.09 -5.81
CA ILE A 138 2.11 -23.88 -4.76
C ILE A 138 1.83 -23.27 -3.39
N THR A 139 2.06 -21.97 -3.23
CA THR A 139 1.89 -21.27 -1.94
C THR A 139 0.49 -21.43 -1.38
N SER A 140 -0.54 -21.34 -2.22
CA SER A 140 -1.95 -21.46 -1.79
C SER A 140 -2.28 -22.82 -1.18
N LYS A 141 -1.59 -23.89 -1.59
CA LYS A 141 -1.79 -25.25 -1.06
C LYS A 141 -1.05 -25.52 0.24
N ILE A 142 0.04 -24.80 0.50
CA ILE A 142 0.96 -25.09 1.62
C ILE A 142 0.90 -24.07 2.76
N SER A 143 0.10 -23.02 2.62
CA SER A 143 -0.02 -21.93 3.59
C SER A 143 -1.49 -21.59 3.91
N SER A 144 -1.71 -20.73 4.91
CA SER A 144 -3.01 -20.11 5.15
C SER A 144 -3.02 -18.73 4.51
N LEU A 145 -3.89 -18.50 3.52
CA LEU A 145 -3.93 -17.24 2.79
C LEU A 145 -4.70 -16.17 3.57
N ILE A 146 -4.16 -14.98 3.57
CA ILE A 146 -4.82 -13.74 4.00
C ILE A 146 -4.75 -12.79 2.81
N SER A 147 -5.84 -12.11 2.47
CA SER A 147 -5.88 -11.20 1.33
C SER A 147 -6.65 -9.93 1.64
N CYS A 148 -6.29 -8.84 1.00
CA CYS A 148 -7.04 -7.58 1.08
C CYS A 148 -8.35 -7.60 0.26
N ARG A 149 -8.50 -8.52 -0.69
CA ARG A 149 -9.68 -8.65 -1.56
C ARG A 149 -9.90 -10.09 -2.00
N LYS A 150 -11.18 -10.50 -2.11
CA LYS A 150 -11.57 -11.87 -2.49
C LYS A 150 -11.03 -12.31 -3.86
N HIS A 151 -11.06 -11.42 -4.86
CA HIS A 151 -10.60 -11.77 -6.22
C HIS A 151 -9.10 -12.10 -6.31
N ILE A 152 -8.29 -11.63 -5.35
CA ILE A 152 -6.85 -11.92 -5.28
C ILE A 152 -6.60 -13.39 -4.88
N LEU A 153 -7.52 -14.00 -4.14
CA LEU A 153 -7.44 -15.41 -3.75
C LEU A 153 -7.64 -16.38 -4.93
N LYS A 154 -8.14 -15.90 -6.08
CA LYS A 154 -8.38 -16.72 -7.28
C LYS A 154 -9.15 -18.01 -7.00
N GLY A 155 -10.18 -17.94 -6.14
CA GLY A 155 -11.01 -19.09 -5.78
C GLY A 155 -10.46 -19.98 -4.67
N ASN A 156 -9.24 -19.72 -4.17
CA ASN A 156 -8.72 -20.47 -3.02
C ASN A 156 -9.34 -19.96 -1.71
N ASP A 157 -9.38 -20.84 -0.71
CA ASP A 157 -9.78 -20.47 0.66
C ASP A 157 -8.77 -19.51 1.27
N GLY A 158 -9.28 -18.56 2.05
CA GLY A 158 -8.45 -17.60 2.75
C GLY A 158 -9.27 -16.55 3.49
N HIS A 159 -8.60 -15.82 4.36
CA HIS A 159 -9.20 -14.76 5.15
C HIS A 159 -9.11 -13.42 4.42
N ILE A 160 -10.18 -12.62 4.54
CA ILE A 160 -10.16 -11.25 3.99
C ILE A 160 -9.90 -10.28 5.13
N VAL A 161 -8.82 -9.50 4.99
CA VAL A 161 -8.46 -8.46 5.96
C VAL A 161 -8.14 -7.18 5.19
N ILE A 162 -8.91 -6.14 5.47
CA ILE A 162 -8.79 -4.86 4.77
C ILE A 162 -7.71 -4.01 5.44
N PRO A 163 -6.56 -3.74 4.79
CA PRO A 163 -5.52 -2.91 5.36
C PRO A 163 -5.99 -1.47 5.50
N SER A 164 -5.59 -0.84 6.59
CA SER A 164 -5.82 0.58 6.82
C SER A 164 -4.76 1.18 7.74
N GLN A 165 -4.40 2.42 7.49
CA GLN A 165 -3.57 3.24 8.38
C GLN A 165 -4.39 4.33 9.08
N LEU A 166 -5.72 4.34 8.89
CA LEU A 166 -6.59 5.33 9.48
C LEU A 166 -6.72 5.13 10.99
N ASP A 167 -6.53 6.22 11.72
CA ASP A 167 -6.86 6.35 13.13
C ASP A 167 -7.80 7.54 13.35
N ILE A 168 -8.04 7.89 14.61
CA ILE A 168 -8.95 8.96 14.97
C ILE A 168 -8.49 10.34 14.47
N GLU A 169 -7.18 10.56 14.29
CA GLU A 169 -6.64 11.84 13.82
C GLU A 169 -7.07 12.15 12.39
N TRP A 170 -7.16 11.15 11.55
CA TRP A 170 -7.64 11.30 10.16
C TRP A 170 -9.08 11.79 10.05
N LYS A 171 -9.89 11.66 11.10
CA LYS A 171 -11.31 12.03 11.12
C LYS A 171 -11.59 13.30 11.93
N LYS A 172 -10.55 13.88 12.57
CA LYS A 172 -10.69 15.12 13.36
C LYS A 172 -10.46 16.36 12.51
N ASN A 173 -11.04 17.48 12.94
CA ASN A 173 -10.80 18.82 12.37
C ASN A 173 -10.93 18.83 10.84
N LEU A 174 -12.06 18.31 10.34
CA LEU A 174 -12.35 18.29 8.90
C LEU A 174 -12.51 19.72 8.39
N ILE A 175 -11.84 20.04 7.29
CA ILE A 175 -11.86 21.37 6.66
C ILE A 175 -12.56 21.22 5.32
N THR A 176 -13.56 22.08 5.05
CA THR A 176 -14.16 22.19 3.71
C THR A 176 -13.24 23.03 2.82
N PRO A 177 -12.70 22.46 1.73
CA PRO A 177 -11.81 23.20 0.86
C PRO A 177 -12.56 24.16 -0.05
N GLN A 178 -11.86 25.20 -0.48
CA GLN A 178 -12.37 26.05 -1.55
C GLN A 178 -12.41 25.29 -2.90
N THR A 179 -13.47 25.48 -3.67
CA THR A 179 -13.69 24.79 -4.95
C THR A 179 -13.56 25.70 -6.17
N ILE A 180 -13.12 26.95 -5.99
CA ILE A 180 -12.94 27.93 -7.07
C ILE A 180 -11.92 27.37 -8.09
N GLU A 181 -10.74 27.00 -7.63
CA GLU A 181 -9.71 26.35 -8.45
C GLU A 181 -9.79 24.81 -8.31
N THR A 182 -9.45 24.10 -9.38
CA THR A 182 -9.26 22.64 -9.32
C THR A 182 -7.87 22.33 -8.83
N LYS A 183 -7.76 21.78 -7.60
CA LYS A 183 -6.51 21.37 -6.96
C LYS A 183 -6.51 19.86 -6.76
N LEU A 184 -5.88 19.14 -7.69
CA LEU A 184 -5.71 17.70 -7.60
C LEU A 184 -4.55 17.35 -6.68
N LEU A 185 -4.72 16.32 -5.87
CA LEU A 185 -3.67 15.72 -5.06
C LEU A 185 -3.43 14.28 -5.49
N TYR A 186 -2.18 13.93 -5.70
CA TYR A 186 -1.68 12.55 -5.78
C TYR A 186 -0.71 12.29 -4.62
N VAL A 187 -0.91 11.18 -3.91
CA VAL A 187 0.02 10.70 -2.88
C VAL A 187 0.40 9.27 -3.21
N GLY A 188 1.68 8.99 -3.36
CA GLY A 188 2.14 7.64 -3.65
C GLY A 188 3.52 7.57 -4.31
N ARG A 189 4.02 6.35 -4.44
CA ARG A 189 5.30 6.10 -5.11
C ARG A 189 5.24 6.46 -6.59
N ILE A 190 6.29 7.05 -7.12
CA ILE A 190 6.40 7.41 -8.53
C ILE A 190 6.95 6.21 -9.29
N ARG A 191 6.03 5.43 -9.87
CA ARG A 191 6.32 4.23 -10.66
C ARG A 191 5.38 4.14 -11.85
N LYS A 192 5.77 3.39 -12.89
CA LYS A 192 4.97 3.22 -14.11
C LYS A 192 3.58 2.67 -13.83
N GLU A 193 3.48 1.64 -12.97
CA GLU A 193 2.20 1.02 -12.59
C GLU A 193 1.27 1.94 -11.80
N LYS A 194 1.81 3.03 -11.20
CA LYS A 194 1.02 4.07 -10.52
C LYS A 194 0.47 5.14 -11.46
N GLY A 195 0.80 5.09 -12.73
CA GLY A 195 0.19 5.89 -13.79
C GLY A 195 0.45 7.40 -13.72
N ILE A 196 1.34 7.87 -12.84
CA ILE A 196 1.58 9.31 -12.63
C ILE A 196 2.14 9.99 -13.88
N PHE A 197 3.02 9.32 -14.63
CA PHE A 197 3.56 9.87 -15.88
C PHE A 197 2.48 10.03 -16.97
N ALA A 198 1.53 9.08 -17.03
CA ALA A 198 0.39 9.21 -17.93
C ALA A 198 -0.53 10.37 -17.53
N LEU A 199 -0.75 10.59 -16.23
CA LEU A 199 -1.53 11.73 -15.74
C LEU A 199 -0.84 13.07 -16.08
N ILE A 200 0.48 13.19 -15.84
CA ILE A 200 1.24 14.40 -16.21
C ILE A 200 1.05 14.70 -17.70
N LYS A 201 1.21 13.70 -18.57
CA LYS A 201 1.04 13.85 -20.01
C LYS A 201 -0.39 14.30 -20.41
N ILE A 202 -1.42 13.82 -19.69
CA ILE A 202 -2.81 14.27 -19.90
C ILE A 202 -2.95 15.75 -19.54
N LEU A 203 -2.34 16.19 -18.44
CA LEU A 203 -2.47 17.56 -17.93
C LEU A 203 -1.56 18.58 -18.63
N GLU A 204 -0.54 18.15 -19.39
CA GLU A 204 0.32 19.07 -20.17
C GLU A 204 -0.46 20.01 -21.10
N LYS A 205 -1.64 19.58 -21.54
CA LYS A 205 -2.50 20.32 -22.47
C LYS A 205 -3.49 21.27 -21.77
N LYS A 206 -3.47 21.37 -20.43
CA LYS A 206 -4.42 22.17 -19.65
C LYS A 206 -3.73 22.98 -18.56
N SER A 207 -4.05 24.29 -18.53
CA SER A 207 -3.42 25.26 -17.63
C SER A 207 -4.22 25.59 -16.37
N ASP A 208 -5.49 25.19 -16.28
CA ASP A 208 -6.42 25.55 -15.21
C ASP A 208 -6.57 24.48 -14.10
N ILE A 209 -5.93 23.33 -14.25
CA ILE A 209 -5.91 22.26 -13.25
C ILE A 209 -4.54 22.24 -12.58
N LYS A 210 -4.51 22.48 -11.27
CA LYS A 210 -3.30 22.32 -10.46
C LYS A 210 -3.17 20.90 -9.96
N LEU A 211 -1.97 20.31 -10.02
CA LEU A 211 -1.66 18.99 -9.51
C LEU A 211 -0.50 19.07 -8.53
N THR A 212 -0.71 18.57 -7.31
CA THR A 212 0.37 18.34 -6.35
C THR A 212 0.66 16.84 -6.28
N ILE A 213 1.92 16.47 -6.48
CA ILE A 213 2.43 15.10 -6.42
C ILE A 213 3.25 14.96 -5.14
N VAL A 214 2.84 14.06 -4.23
CA VAL A 214 3.57 13.75 -2.99
C VAL A 214 4.14 12.34 -3.07
N GLY A 215 5.42 12.18 -2.79
CA GLY A 215 6.06 10.85 -2.78
C GLY A 215 7.24 10.73 -3.73
N GLN A 216 7.81 11.85 -4.14
CA GLN A 216 8.91 11.94 -5.08
C GLN A 216 10.25 11.57 -4.45
N GLU A 217 11.07 10.81 -5.18
CA GLU A 217 12.53 10.82 -5.04
C GLU A 217 13.07 12.03 -5.80
N LYS A 218 14.09 12.70 -5.29
CA LYS A 218 14.59 14.06 -5.67
C LYS A 218 14.77 14.39 -7.18
N GLU A 219 14.65 13.46 -8.10
CA GLU A 219 15.10 13.63 -9.50
C GLU A 219 14.02 14.05 -10.52
N ILE A 220 12.72 14.02 -10.18
CA ILE A 220 11.64 14.24 -11.17
C ILE A 220 11.36 15.73 -11.46
N ASN A 221 11.72 16.65 -10.59
CA ASN A 221 11.47 18.09 -10.81
C ASN A 221 12.12 18.65 -12.09
N ARG A 222 13.12 17.95 -12.66
CA ARG A 222 13.81 18.40 -13.88
C ARG A 222 13.00 18.20 -15.16
N ASP A 223 12.06 17.23 -15.14
CA ASP A 223 11.31 16.83 -16.34
C ASP A 223 9.89 17.41 -16.40
N ILE A 224 9.39 18.00 -15.30
CA ILE A 224 8.05 18.60 -15.25
C ILE A 224 8.14 20.03 -15.76
N LYS A 225 7.75 20.23 -17.02
CA LYS A 225 7.72 21.57 -17.67
C LYS A 225 6.45 22.38 -17.35
N ASN A 226 5.41 21.75 -16.81
CA ASN A 226 4.12 22.40 -16.54
C ASN A 226 4.14 23.13 -15.19
N LYS A 227 3.99 24.47 -15.21
CA LYS A 227 3.97 25.34 -14.03
C LYS A 227 2.82 25.04 -13.04
N ASN A 228 1.81 24.29 -13.44
CA ASN A 228 0.68 23.90 -12.60
C ASN A 228 0.88 22.53 -11.92
N ILE A 229 2.07 21.93 -12.06
CA ILE A 229 2.38 20.65 -11.42
C ILE A 229 3.51 20.86 -10.40
N ASP A 230 3.17 20.72 -9.14
CA ASP A 230 4.12 20.75 -8.03
C ASP A 230 4.45 19.33 -7.56
N ALA A 231 5.73 19.05 -7.37
CA ALA A 231 6.17 17.76 -6.86
C ALA A 231 6.91 17.91 -5.53
N LEU A 232 6.38 17.24 -4.51
CA LEU A 232 6.89 17.26 -3.15
C LEU A 232 7.56 15.92 -2.82
N THR A 233 8.55 15.97 -1.96
CA THR A 233 9.18 14.77 -1.39
C THR A 233 8.19 13.98 -0.53
N ILE A 234 8.57 12.77 -0.13
CA ILE A 234 7.79 11.94 0.78
C ILE A 234 7.56 12.70 2.09
N ILE A 235 6.29 12.77 2.51
CA ILE A 235 5.88 13.35 3.78
C ILE A 235 5.64 12.19 4.76
N ASN A 236 6.54 12.07 5.74
CA ASN A 236 6.46 11.00 6.75
C ASN A 236 5.67 11.40 8.00
N ASP A 237 5.53 12.70 8.24
CA ASP A 237 4.72 13.20 9.35
C ASP A 237 3.24 13.19 9.00
N LYS A 238 2.44 12.49 9.81
CA LYS A 238 1.00 12.34 9.62
C LYS A 238 0.26 13.68 9.61
N LYS A 239 0.61 14.59 10.51
CA LYS A 239 -0.08 15.88 10.59
C LYS A 239 0.16 16.71 9.34
N SER A 240 1.39 16.74 8.86
CA SER A 240 1.74 17.39 7.60
C SER A 240 1.05 16.74 6.41
N LEU A 241 0.94 15.41 6.39
CA LEU A 241 0.21 14.69 5.34
C LEU A 241 -1.29 15.04 5.35
N ILE A 242 -1.94 15.03 6.51
CA ILE A 242 -3.34 15.45 6.67
C ILE A 242 -3.52 16.88 6.15
N LYS A 243 -2.61 17.81 6.50
CA LYS A 243 -2.67 19.19 6.03
C LYS A 243 -2.61 19.29 4.49
N ILE A 244 -1.80 18.45 3.84
CA ILE A 244 -1.74 18.40 2.37
C ILE A 244 -3.08 17.95 1.79
N TYR A 245 -3.72 16.89 2.33
CA TYR A 245 -5.06 16.51 1.90
C TYR A 245 -6.07 17.67 2.07
N ASP A 246 -5.97 18.42 3.16
CA ASP A 246 -6.88 19.52 3.48
C ASP A 246 -6.71 20.74 2.56
N GLN A 247 -5.53 20.95 2.00
CA GLN A 247 -5.23 22.03 1.05
C GLN A 247 -5.75 21.77 -0.38
N HIS A 248 -6.19 20.53 -0.66
CA HIS A 248 -6.67 20.12 -1.97
C HIS A 248 -8.15 19.78 -1.93
N ASN A 249 -8.82 19.89 -3.06
CA ASN A 249 -10.25 19.62 -3.15
C ASN A 249 -10.59 18.28 -3.80
N ILE A 250 -9.73 17.71 -4.62
CA ILE A 250 -9.95 16.43 -5.27
C ILE A 250 -8.67 15.58 -5.15
N PHE A 251 -8.82 14.32 -4.75
CA PHE A 251 -7.75 13.35 -4.81
C PHE A 251 -7.80 12.59 -6.14
N ILE A 252 -6.67 12.33 -6.76
CA ILE A 252 -6.59 11.53 -7.99
C ILE A 252 -5.69 10.32 -7.82
N LEU A 253 -6.18 9.14 -8.21
CA LEU A 253 -5.43 7.90 -8.20
C LEU A 253 -5.31 7.35 -9.62
N PRO A 254 -4.21 7.68 -10.34
CA PRO A 254 -4.07 7.37 -11.77
C PRO A 254 -3.50 5.97 -12.03
N SER A 255 -3.48 5.09 -11.06
CA SER A 255 -2.86 3.75 -11.14
C SER A 255 -3.45 2.90 -12.27
N PHE A 256 -2.60 2.04 -12.86
CA PHE A 256 -3.03 1.00 -13.79
C PHE A 256 -3.46 -0.28 -13.06
N THR A 257 -2.96 -0.47 -11.85
CA THR A 257 -3.33 -1.63 -11.00
C THR A 257 -3.26 -1.26 -9.53
N GLU A 258 -4.24 -1.72 -8.77
CA GLU A 258 -4.31 -1.59 -7.30
C GLU A 258 -4.95 -2.83 -6.69
N GLY A 259 -4.46 -3.25 -5.54
CA GLY A 259 -5.14 -4.25 -4.71
C GLY A 259 -6.10 -3.57 -3.74
N HIS A 260 -5.54 -2.77 -2.84
CA HIS A 260 -6.29 -1.96 -1.88
C HIS A 260 -5.48 -0.68 -1.58
N PRO A 261 -5.78 0.44 -2.28
CA PRO A 261 -5.01 1.67 -2.13
C PRO A 261 -5.37 2.39 -0.83
N MET A 262 -4.46 2.43 0.13
CA MET A 262 -4.70 3.10 1.43
C MET A 262 -4.87 4.60 1.29
N VAL A 263 -4.17 5.22 0.36
CA VAL A 263 -4.29 6.67 0.07
C VAL A 263 -5.72 7.07 -0.36
N LEU A 264 -6.47 6.13 -0.94
CA LEU A 264 -7.89 6.33 -1.24
C LEU A 264 -8.71 6.45 0.05
N LEU A 265 -8.44 5.58 1.05
CA LEU A 265 -9.10 5.68 2.36
C LEU A 265 -8.72 6.97 3.09
N GLU A 266 -7.47 7.40 2.97
CA GLU A 266 -6.97 8.66 3.51
C GLU A 266 -7.75 9.85 2.91
N ALA A 267 -7.89 9.91 1.59
CA ALA A 267 -8.67 10.94 0.90
C ALA A 267 -10.14 10.94 1.34
N LEU A 268 -10.78 9.77 1.36
CA LEU A 268 -12.17 9.64 1.81
C LEU A 268 -12.35 10.04 3.28
N SER A 269 -11.38 9.77 4.14
CA SER A 269 -11.43 10.15 5.55
C SER A 269 -11.36 11.66 5.76
N ARG A 270 -10.71 12.39 4.82
CA ARG A 270 -10.67 13.86 4.79
C ARG A 270 -11.81 14.47 3.95
N LEU A 271 -12.79 13.67 3.55
CA LEU A 271 -13.91 14.09 2.70
C LEU A 271 -13.43 14.73 1.38
N ARG A 272 -12.36 14.20 0.81
CA ARG A 272 -11.88 14.59 -0.52
C ARG A 272 -12.46 13.63 -1.55
N PRO A 273 -13.31 14.08 -2.48
CA PRO A 273 -13.75 13.25 -3.60
C PRO A 273 -12.54 12.70 -4.36
N VAL A 274 -12.66 11.46 -4.82
CA VAL A 274 -11.57 10.73 -5.47
C VAL A 274 -11.91 10.51 -6.93
N ILE A 275 -11.00 10.86 -7.84
CA ILE A 275 -11.07 10.42 -9.24
C ILE A 275 -10.12 9.25 -9.41
N ILE A 276 -10.61 8.17 -10.00
CA ILE A 276 -9.85 7.01 -10.43
C ILE A 276 -10.05 6.79 -11.93
N PHE A 277 -9.14 6.05 -12.56
CA PHE A 277 -9.36 5.60 -13.93
C PHE A 277 -9.98 4.21 -13.96
N LYS A 278 -10.59 3.86 -15.10
CA LYS A 278 -11.37 2.63 -15.29
C LYS A 278 -10.61 1.34 -14.97
N GLU A 279 -9.30 1.34 -15.17
CA GLU A 279 -8.44 0.17 -14.92
C GLU A 279 -8.50 -0.32 -13.46
N ILE A 280 -8.82 0.58 -12.53
CA ILE A 280 -8.92 0.26 -11.10
C ILE A 280 -10.33 0.47 -10.53
N GLU A 281 -11.36 0.45 -11.36
CA GLU A 281 -12.76 0.63 -10.93
C GLU A 281 -13.18 -0.32 -9.80
N HIS A 282 -12.60 -1.51 -9.75
CA HIS A 282 -12.86 -2.50 -8.70
C HIS A 282 -12.52 -2.04 -7.27
N VAL A 283 -11.75 -0.94 -7.10
CA VAL A 283 -11.42 -0.41 -5.76
C VAL A 283 -12.57 0.37 -5.11
N ILE A 284 -13.60 0.76 -5.87
CA ILE A 284 -14.74 1.55 -5.38
C ILE A 284 -15.44 0.85 -4.21
N GLY A 285 -15.72 -0.45 -4.36
CA GLY A 285 -16.50 -1.18 -3.36
C GLY A 285 -17.83 -0.48 -3.07
N ASN A 286 -18.12 -0.26 -1.78
CA ASN A 286 -19.35 0.42 -1.32
C ASN A 286 -19.10 1.89 -0.92
N PHE A 287 -17.93 2.45 -1.22
CA PHE A 287 -17.60 3.80 -0.82
C PHE A 287 -18.27 4.85 -1.72
N LYS A 288 -18.76 5.93 -1.10
CA LYS A 288 -19.27 7.14 -1.76
C LYS A 288 -18.13 8.12 -1.98
N GLY A 289 -18.27 8.98 -3.00
CA GLY A 289 -17.28 10.01 -3.32
C GLY A 289 -16.14 9.57 -4.22
N ILE A 290 -16.26 8.41 -4.89
CA ILE A 290 -15.30 7.92 -5.89
C ILE A 290 -15.93 8.01 -7.28
N PHE A 291 -15.22 8.60 -8.22
CA PHE A 291 -15.66 8.87 -9.58
C PHE A 291 -14.70 8.22 -10.57
N VAL A 292 -15.25 7.51 -11.55
CA VAL A 292 -14.48 6.86 -12.62
C VAL A 292 -14.37 7.79 -13.80
N ALA A 293 -13.16 8.01 -14.29
CA ALA A 293 -12.87 8.72 -15.53
C ALA A 293 -12.21 7.78 -16.54
N GLU A 294 -12.41 8.06 -17.83
CA GLU A 294 -11.54 7.52 -18.87
C GLU A 294 -10.19 8.23 -18.83
N ARG A 295 -9.13 7.57 -19.31
CA ARG A 295 -7.75 8.09 -19.26
C ARG A 295 -7.48 9.10 -20.37
N ASN A 296 -8.28 10.17 -20.41
CA ASN A 296 -8.14 11.30 -21.32
C ASN A 296 -8.50 12.60 -20.60
N ILE A 297 -8.18 13.73 -21.23
CA ILE A 297 -8.36 15.05 -20.61
C ILE A 297 -9.84 15.45 -20.56
N GLU A 298 -10.63 15.09 -21.53
CA GLU A 298 -12.05 15.43 -21.66
C GLU A 298 -12.85 14.83 -20.49
N SER A 299 -12.67 13.52 -20.24
CA SER A 299 -13.33 12.83 -19.13
C SER A 299 -12.85 13.34 -17.77
N LEU A 300 -11.56 13.65 -17.63
CA LEU A 300 -11.03 14.23 -16.40
C LEU A 300 -11.66 15.59 -16.09
N ILE A 301 -11.82 16.47 -17.09
CA ILE A 301 -12.46 17.77 -16.96
C ILE A 301 -13.95 17.59 -16.62
N GLU A 302 -14.65 16.70 -17.30
CA GLU A 302 -16.05 16.40 -17.01
C GLU A 302 -16.24 16.02 -15.54
N LYS A 303 -15.42 15.09 -15.02
CA LYS A 303 -15.51 14.62 -13.63
C LYS A 303 -15.12 15.71 -12.63
N THR A 304 -14.07 16.48 -12.90
CA THR A 304 -13.69 17.60 -12.01
C THR A 304 -14.78 18.66 -11.92
N ASN A 305 -15.40 19.03 -13.05
CA ASN A 305 -16.50 20.00 -13.10
C ASN A 305 -17.75 19.48 -12.38
N PHE A 306 -18.10 18.20 -12.59
CA PHE A 306 -19.21 17.56 -11.89
C PHE A 306 -18.99 17.58 -10.37
N ILE A 307 -17.79 17.20 -9.91
CA ILE A 307 -17.44 17.20 -8.48
C ILE A 307 -17.54 18.61 -7.91
N LYS A 308 -16.96 19.61 -8.56
CA LYS A 308 -17.00 21.01 -8.10
C LYS A 308 -18.44 21.53 -7.96
N LYS A 309 -19.28 21.25 -8.95
CA LYS A 309 -20.70 21.68 -8.93
C LYS A 309 -21.51 21.04 -7.82
N ASN A 310 -21.16 19.80 -7.40
CA ASN A 310 -21.91 19.03 -6.42
C ASN A 310 -21.14 18.81 -5.12
N TYR A 311 -20.12 19.61 -4.82
CA TYR A 311 -19.10 19.32 -3.81
C TYR A 311 -19.69 19.04 -2.42
N GLU A 312 -20.54 19.93 -1.90
CA GLU A 312 -21.17 19.80 -0.59
C GLU A 312 -22.06 18.54 -0.48
N LYS A 313 -22.86 18.27 -1.53
CA LYS A 313 -23.69 17.06 -1.59
C LYS A 313 -22.82 15.80 -1.53
N ILE A 314 -21.74 15.76 -2.30
CA ILE A 314 -20.79 14.64 -2.34
C ILE A 314 -20.15 14.46 -0.96
N GLN A 315 -19.67 15.54 -0.31
CA GLN A 315 -19.09 15.45 1.02
C GLN A 315 -20.10 14.91 2.04
N LYS A 316 -21.35 15.35 2.00
CA LYS A 316 -22.43 14.84 2.86
C LYS A 316 -22.65 13.34 2.65
N GLU A 317 -22.66 12.85 1.41
CA GLU A 317 -22.77 11.43 1.12
C GLU A 317 -21.53 10.65 1.63
N MET A 318 -20.33 11.22 1.53
CA MET A 318 -19.08 10.62 1.99
C MET A 318 -19.04 10.44 3.51
N THR A 319 -19.74 11.24 4.30
CA THR A 319 -19.79 11.07 5.77
C THR A 319 -20.41 9.73 6.20
N ALA A 320 -21.21 9.12 5.34
CA ALA A 320 -21.80 7.80 5.58
C ALA A 320 -20.83 6.62 5.32
N ASN A 321 -19.63 6.88 4.80
CA ASN A 321 -18.65 5.84 4.55
C ASN A 321 -18.14 5.19 5.86
N LYS A 322 -18.28 3.87 5.96
CA LYS A 322 -17.67 3.07 7.03
C LYS A 322 -16.24 2.71 6.62
N LEU A 323 -15.29 3.59 6.90
CA LEU A 323 -13.88 3.37 6.56
C LEU A 323 -13.22 2.49 7.61
N PRO A 324 -12.47 1.43 7.20
CA PRO A 324 -11.75 0.56 8.13
C PRO A 324 -10.69 1.35 8.87
N SER A 325 -10.48 1.04 10.15
CA SER A 325 -9.42 1.63 10.96
C SER A 325 -8.18 0.73 11.00
N ASN A 326 -7.05 1.31 11.36
CA ASN A 326 -5.84 0.54 11.59
C ASN A 326 -6.00 -0.47 12.74
N LYS A 327 -6.74 -0.10 13.80
CA LYS A 327 -7.02 -0.99 14.92
C LYS A 327 -7.80 -2.23 14.48
N GLU A 328 -8.84 -2.07 13.66
CA GLU A 328 -9.60 -3.19 13.09
C GLU A 328 -8.71 -4.09 12.22
N PHE A 329 -7.86 -3.49 11.39
CA PHE A 329 -6.90 -4.22 10.56
C PHE A 329 -5.95 -5.10 11.40
N ILE A 330 -5.30 -4.53 12.39
CA ILE A 330 -4.34 -5.23 13.26
C ILE A 330 -5.03 -6.30 14.11
N THR A 331 -6.22 -6.00 14.65
CA THR A 331 -7.04 -6.96 15.41
C THR A 331 -7.43 -8.16 14.54
N SER A 332 -7.88 -7.92 13.29
CA SER A 332 -8.23 -9.00 12.37
C SER A 332 -7.03 -9.89 12.03
N LEU A 333 -5.84 -9.31 11.79
CA LEU A 333 -4.61 -10.10 11.59
C LEU A 333 -4.27 -10.94 12.81
N ARG A 334 -4.35 -10.35 14.02
CA ARG A 334 -4.13 -11.07 15.28
C ARG A 334 -5.05 -12.27 15.40
N ASP A 335 -6.35 -12.07 15.22
CA ASP A 335 -7.37 -13.11 15.44
C ASP A 335 -7.15 -14.31 14.51
N ILE A 336 -6.84 -14.05 13.24
CA ILE A 336 -6.50 -15.10 12.27
C ILE A 336 -5.23 -15.88 12.69
N MET A 337 -4.24 -15.21 13.25
CA MET A 337 -2.97 -15.84 13.62
C MET A 337 -3.03 -16.54 14.99
N ILE A 338 -3.98 -16.21 15.87
CA ILE A 338 -4.13 -16.86 17.18
C ILE A 338 -4.98 -18.12 17.07
N ASN A 339 -6.03 -18.09 16.29
CA ASN A 339 -6.88 -19.25 16.00
C ASN A 339 -6.18 -20.22 15.01
#